data_a7889e2115e2286dab6e7f8cdab6d8e4
#
_entry.id   a7889e2115e2286dab6e7f8cdab6d8e4
#
_cell.length_a   1.000
_cell.length_b   1.000
_cell.length_c   1.000
_cell.angle_alpha   90.00
_cell.angle_beta   90.00
_cell.angle_gamma   90.00
#
_symmetry.space_group_name_H-M   'P 1'
#
loop_
_entity.id
_entity.type
_entity.pdbx_description
1 polymer ?
#
loop_
_entity_poly.entity_id
_entity_poly.type
_entity_poly.pdbx_seq_one_letter_code
_entity_poly.pdbx_strand_id
1 'polypeptide(L)' 'MRTEEIYEVYAARAEKGEPVKNVGAVRASSLREAAVFAHTLYDEWRWREMFVVARRTLIQVIRPD' A
#
# COMPACT_ATOMS: atom_id res chain seq x y z
N MET A 1 -7.74 7.94 -22.28
CA MET A 1 -6.66 6.99 -21.94
C MET A 1 -6.47 6.93 -20.44
N ARG A 2 -6.41 5.72 -19.89
CA ARG A 2 -6.24 5.56 -18.44
C ARG A 2 -4.76 5.73 -18.08
N THR A 3 -4.53 6.46 -17.03
CA THR A 3 -3.18 6.67 -16.52
C THR A 3 -3.02 5.90 -15.22
N GLU A 4 -2.02 5.03 -15.18
CA GLU A 4 -1.72 4.27 -13.98
C GLU A 4 -0.67 4.97 -13.16
N GLU A 5 -0.75 4.81 -11.85
CA GLU A 5 0.28 5.30 -10.95
C GLU A 5 0.53 4.25 -9.87
N ILE A 6 1.59 4.46 -9.12
CA ILE A 6 2.00 3.52 -8.10
C ILE A 6 1.40 3.93 -6.76
N TYR A 7 0.83 2.94 -6.07
CA TYR A 7 0.28 3.12 -4.74
C TYR A 7 1.07 2.25 -3.77
N GLU A 8 1.55 2.84 -2.70
CA GLU A 8 2.23 2.10 -1.64
C GLU A 8 1.20 1.42 -0.76
N VAL A 9 1.50 0.21 -0.32
CA VAL A 9 0.61 -0.56 0.54
C VAL A 9 1.23 -0.64 1.93
N TYR A 10 0.45 -0.23 2.93
CA TYR A 10 0.84 -0.27 4.33
C TYR A 10 -0.12 -1.16 5.08
N ALA A 11 0.41 -2.02 5.94
CA ALA A 11 -0.44 -2.97 6.64
C ALA A 11 0.20 -3.45 7.93
N ALA A 12 -0.63 -3.98 8.81
CA ALA A 12 -0.19 -4.61 10.04
C ALA A 12 -0.93 -5.92 10.22
N ARG A 13 -0.20 -6.97 10.59
CA ARG A 13 -0.79 -8.29 10.76
C ARG A 13 -1.55 -8.37 12.08
N ALA A 14 -2.68 -9.09 12.05
CA ALA A 14 -3.57 -9.18 13.20
C ALA A 14 -2.93 -9.86 14.40
N GLU A 15 -2.07 -10.84 14.15
CA GLU A 15 -1.57 -11.74 15.20
C GLU A 15 -0.23 -11.30 15.80
N LYS A 16 0.44 -10.34 15.18
CA LYS A 16 1.81 -9.99 15.58
C LYS A 16 1.91 -8.78 16.47
N GLY A 17 0.83 -8.01 16.61
CA GLY A 17 0.90 -6.77 17.37
C GLY A 17 1.90 -5.78 16.79
N GLU A 18 2.24 -5.92 15.51
CA GLU A 18 3.25 -5.07 14.90
C GLU A 18 2.65 -3.76 14.43
N PRO A 19 3.48 -2.73 14.32
CA PRO A 19 3.01 -1.46 13.76
C PRO A 19 2.72 -1.60 12.28
N VAL A 20 1.94 -0.66 11.74
CA VAL A 20 1.72 -0.56 10.30
C VAL A 20 3.06 -0.29 9.63
N LYS A 21 3.34 -1.02 8.57
CA LYS A 21 4.56 -0.86 7.82
C LYS A 21 4.29 -1.04 6.34
N ASN A 22 5.20 -0.56 5.50
CA ASN A 22 5.10 -0.76 4.06
C ASN A 22 5.33 -2.23 3.74
N VAL A 23 4.38 -2.85 3.05
CA VAL A 23 4.48 -4.26 2.66
C VAL A 23 4.68 -4.44 1.16
N GLY A 24 4.58 -3.36 0.39
CA GLY A 24 4.78 -3.42 -1.04
C GLY A 24 4.09 -2.28 -1.75
N ALA A 25 3.84 -2.48 -3.03
CA ALA A 25 3.19 -1.47 -3.85
C ALA A 25 2.37 -2.14 -4.94
N VAL A 26 1.36 -1.43 -5.43
CA VAL A 26 0.54 -1.89 -6.55
C VAL A 26 0.44 -0.75 -7.57
N ARG A 27 0.26 -1.12 -8.82
CA ARG A 27 0.04 -0.16 -9.91
C ARG A 27 -1.44 -0.19 -10.26
N ALA A 28 -2.06 0.98 -10.27
CA ALA A 28 -3.50 1.07 -10.52
C ALA A 28 -3.86 2.41 -11.11
N SER A 29 -5.04 2.51 -11.66
CA SER A 29 -5.51 3.72 -12.30
C SER A 29 -6.37 4.58 -11.36
N SER A 30 -6.69 4.09 -10.17
CA SER A 30 -7.44 4.85 -9.18
C SER A 30 -7.15 4.28 -7.79
N LEU A 31 -7.47 5.08 -6.79
CA LEU A 31 -7.30 4.66 -5.40
C LEU A 31 -8.18 3.44 -5.08
N ARG A 32 -9.40 3.43 -5.60
CA ARG A 32 -10.32 2.30 -5.39
C ARG A 32 -9.74 1.02 -6.01
N GLU A 33 -9.22 1.12 -7.22
CA GLU A 33 -8.62 -0.03 -7.89
C GLU A 33 -7.40 -0.53 -7.12
N ALA A 34 -6.60 0.40 -6.61
CA ALA A 34 -5.44 0.05 -5.81
C ALA A 34 -5.85 -0.72 -4.56
N ALA A 35 -6.93 -0.32 -3.91
CA ALA A 35 -7.43 -1.00 -2.72
C ALA A 35 -7.85 -2.44 -3.04
N VAL A 36 -8.53 -2.64 -4.17
CA VAL A 36 -8.93 -3.98 -4.60
C VAL A 36 -7.71 -4.84 -4.89
N PHE A 37 -6.74 -4.30 -5.61
CA PHE A 37 -5.52 -5.04 -5.93
C PHE A 37 -4.74 -5.39 -4.68
N ALA A 38 -4.60 -4.46 -3.75
CA ALA A 38 -3.86 -4.71 -2.52
C ALA A 38 -4.52 -5.82 -1.71
N HIS A 39 -5.83 -5.77 -1.56
CA HIS A 39 -6.57 -6.78 -0.83
C HIS A 39 -6.41 -8.16 -1.46
N THR A 40 -6.37 -8.22 -2.79
CA THR A 40 -6.24 -9.47 -3.52
C THR A 40 -4.82 -10.03 -3.48
N LEU A 41 -3.81 -9.16 -3.66
CA LEU A 41 -2.43 -9.60 -3.75
C LEU A 41 -1.84 -9.96 -2.40
N TYR A 42 -2.29 -9.33 -1.34
CA TYR A 42 -1.73 -9.53 -0.01
C TYR A 42 -2.73 -10.25 0.90
N ASP A 43 -3.37 -11.30 0.42
CA ASP A 43 -4.41 -12.01 1.17
C ASP A 43 -3.90 -13.21 1.95
N GLU A 44 -2.59 -13.46 1.94
CA GLU A 44 -1.99 -14.64 2.58
C GLU A 44 -1.84 -14.52 4.09
N TRP A 45 -2.09 -13.34 4.64
CA TRP A 45 -2.02 -13.09 6.07
C TRP A 45 -3.33 -12.51 6.56
N ARG A 46 -3.61 -12.69 7.83
CA ARG A 46 -4.71 -11.97 8.45
C ARG A 46 -4.22 -10.58 8.82
N TRP A 47 -4.83 -9.58 8.25
CA TRP A 47 -4.42 -8.20 8.45
C TRP A 47 -5.31 -7.54 9.48
N ARG A 48 -4.71 -6.80 10.43
CA ARG A 48 -5.45 -5.97 11.36
C ARG A 48 -5.94 -4.71 10.65
N GLU A 49 -5.11 -4.18 9.77
CA GLU A 49 -5.46 -3.01 8.95
C GLU A 49 -4.55 -2.96 7.73
N MET A 50 -5.05 -2.30 6.70
CA MET A 50 -4.30 -2.15 5.46
C MET A 50 -4.72 -0.84 4.80
N PHE A 51 -3.74 -0.09 4.30
CA PHE A 51 -3.95 1.19 3.64
C PHE A 51 -3.23 1.22 2.31
N VAL A 52 -3.77 2.00 1.37
CA VAL A 52 -3.06 2.32 0.15
C VAL A 52 -2.96 3.83 0.05
N VAL A 53 -1.84 4.31 -0.47
CA VAL A 53 -1.60 5.74 -0.63
C VAL A 53 -0.84 5.96 -1.94
N ALA A 54 -1.27 6.96 -2.71
CA ALA A 54 -0.57 7.27 -3.94
C ALA A 54 0.87 7.69 -3.61
N ARG A 55 1.83 7.02 -4.25
CA ARG A 55 3.25 7.32 -3.99
C ARG A 55 3.56 8.80 -4.18
N ARG A 56 2.95 9.43 -5.17
CA ARG A 56 3.20 10.84 -5.46
C ARG A 56 2.84 11.79 -4.31
N THR A 57 2.03 11.31 -3.36
CA THR A 57 1.63 12.14 -2.21
C THR A 57 2.58 12.02 -1.04
N LEU A 58 3.54 11.11 -1.10
CA LEU A 58 4.55 10.95 -0.05
C LEU A 58 5.60 12.05 -0.21
N ILE A 59 6.00 12.61 0.91
CA ILE A 59 7.02 13.65 0.92
C ILE A 59 8.29 13.06 1.50
N GLN A 60 9.35 13.07 0.71
CA GLN A 60 10.63 12.54 1.14
C GLN A 60 11.35 13.61 1.98
N VAL A 61 11.43 13.37 3.27
CA VAL A 61 12.03 14.32 4.21
C VAL A 61 13.55 14.21 4.21
N ILE A 62 14.05 12.96 4.17
CA ILE A 62 15.47 12.70 4.13
C ILE A 62 15.76 11.87 2.89
N ARG A 63 16.72 12.30 2.10
CA ARG A 63 17.06 11.61 0.86
C ARG A 63 18.32 10.77 1.06
N PRO A 64 18.35 9.58 0.44
CA PRO A 64 19.61 8.80 0.45
C PRO A 64 20.65 9.52 -0.39
N ASP A 65 21.89 9.32 -0.03
CA ASP A 65 23.02 9.89 -0.79
C ASP A 65 23.25 9.14 -2.10
#